data_c46afebcc3d3e4a95d00f5905ce71b00
#
_entry.id   c46afebcc3d3e4a95d00f5905ce71b00
#
_cell.length_a   1.000
_cell.length_b   1.000
_cell.length_c   1.000
_cell.angle_alpha   90.00
_cell.angle_beta   90.00
_cell.angle_gamma   90.00
#
_symmetry.space_group_name_H-M   'P 1'
#
loop_
_entity.id
_entity.type
_entity.pdbx_description
1 polymer ?
#
loop_
_entity_poly.entity_id
_entity_poly.type
_entity_poly.pdbx_seq_one_letter_code
_entity_poly.pdbx_strand_id
1 'polypeptide(L)'
;MELTVVSGLRSEIFVPVIPPVVFTPVTRPVKELTVALVTGAGVYRKTDPPFRLSGDSSFRLIPDGTPEEDLAVSHGGYDNRDVNRDINAMFPLRALHQLGQAGLVHVSPVHVGFMGGGGDLKKLTEETAPAIVSVLREAGANAVVLTAG
;
A
#
# COMPACT_ATOMS: atom_id res chain seq x y z
N MET A 1 -10.34 -29.09 -4.32
CA MET A 1 -11.00 -27.98 -3.59
C MET A 1 -11.62 -27.09 -4.65
N GLU A 2 -12.93 -27.22 -4.85
CA GLU A 2 -13.64 -26.41 -5.84
C GLU A 2 -13.78 -24.99 -5.30
N LEU A 3 -13.28 -24.01 -6.05
CA LEU A 3 -13.53 -22.60 -5.81
C LEU A 3 -15.00 -22.31 -6.10
N THR A 4 -15.78 -22.04 -5.08
CA THR A 4 -17.14 -21.54 -5.24
C THR A 4 -17.06 -20.15 -5.86
N VAL A 5 -17.32 -20.04 -7.15
CA VAL A 5 -17.45 -18.76 -7.82
C VAL A 5 -18.71 -18.08 -7.30
N VAL A 6 -18.55 -17.01 -6.53
CA VAL A 6 -19.67 -16.17 -6.12
C VAL A 6 -20.20 -15.50 -7.39
N SER A 7 -21.44 -15.82 -7.77
CA SER A 7 -22.08 -15.30 -8.97
C SER A 7 -22.09 -13.77 -8.94
N GLY A 8 -21.53 -13.14 -9.97
CA GLY A 8 -21.44 -11.68 -10.12
C GLY A 8 -20.03 -11.08 -10.04
N LEU A 9 -19.02 -11.86 -9.62
CA LEU A 9 -17.63 -11.42 -9.68
C LEU A 9 -17.02 -11.79 -11.04
N ARG A 10 -16.34 -10.83 -11.67
CA ARG A 10 -15.65 -11.06 -12.94
C ARG A 10 -14.43 -11.96 -12.69
N SER A 11 -14.29 -13.02 -13.46
CA SER A 11 -13.19 -14.00 -13.31
C SER A 11 -11.80 -13.38 -13.48
N GLU A 12 -11.69 -12.29 -14.23
CA GLU A 12 -10.43 -11.56 -14.45
C GLU A 12 -9.90 -10.82 -13.20
N ILE A 13 -10.72 -10.69 -12.14
CA ILE A 13 -10.29 -10.11 -10.85
C ILE A 13 -9.54 -11.13 -9.99
N PHE A 14 -9.70 -12.42 -10.28
CA PHE A 14 -9.05 -13.48 -9.51
C PHE A 14 -7.73 -13.89 -10.15
N VAL A 15 -6.63 -13.60 -9.47
CA VAL A 15 -5.32 -14.14 -9.82
C VAL A 15 -5.11 -15.42 -9.02
N PRO A 16 -5.10 -16.60 -9.67
CA PRO A 16 -4.85 -17.84 -8.95
C PRO A 16 -3.42 -17.86 -8.40
N VAL A 17 -3.28 -18.12 -7.12
CA VAL A 17 -1.97 -18.33 -6.50
C VAL A 17 -1.58 -19.79 -6.73
N ILE A 18 -0.62 -20.03 -7.62
CA ILE A 18 -0.13 -21.36 -7.97
C ILE A 18 1.07 -21.69 -7.06
N PRO A 19 1.05 -22.77 -6.30
CA PRO A 19 2.22 -23.19 -5.51
C PRO A 19 3.45 -23.50 -6.39
N PRO A 20 4.68 -23.24 -5.88
CA PRO A 20 4.97 -22.80 -4.53
C PRO A 20 4.72 -21.31 -4.34
N VAL A 21 4.04 -20.95 -3.25
CA VAL A 21 3.84 -19.54 -2.86
C VAL A 21 5.17 -18.99 -2.37
N VAL A 22 5.60 -17.89 -2.97
CA VAL A 22 6.82 -17.20 -2.50
C VAL A 22 6.51 -16.60 -1.13
N PHE A 23 7.26 -17.04 -0.13
CA PHE A 23 7.17 -16.56 1.24
C PHE A 23 8.54 -16.07 1.69
N THR A 24 8.62 -14.80 2.11
CA THR A 24 9.84 -14.24 2.70
C THR A 24 9.72 -14.29 4.22
N PRO A 25 10.46 -15.17 4.91
CA PRO A 25 10.38 -15.27 6.35
C PRO A 25 10.93 -14.01 7.01
N VAL A 26 10.27 -13.56 8.08
CA VAL A 26 10.79 -12.52 8.97
C VAL A 26 11.82 -13.16 9.88
N THR A 27 13.10 -12.85 9.65
CA THR A 27 14.24 -13.47 10.37
C THR A 27 14.78 -12.58 11.50
N ARG A 28 14.28 -11.33 11.60
CA ARG A 28 14.70 -10.37 12.61
C ARG A 28 13.61 -10.19 13.68
N PRO A 29 13.99 -9.88 14.92
CA PRO A 29 13.03 -9.45 15.94
C PRO A 29 12.21 -8.24 15.44
N VAL A 30 10.91 -8.21 15.75
CA VAL A 30 9.99 -7.15 15.30
C VAL A 30 10.50 -5.75 15.65
N LYS A 31 11.11 -5.59 16.84
CA LYS A 31 11.70 -4.33 17.30
C LYS A 31 12.87 -3.81 16.45
N GLU A 32 13.43 -4.63 15.59
CA GLU A 32 14.52 -4.27 14.66
C GLU A 32 14.00 -4.00 13.24
N LEU A 33 12.69 -4.11 13.04
CA LEU A 33 12.08 -3.81 11.75
C LEU A 33 11.89 -2.30 11.60
N THR A 34 12.30 -1.79 10.45
CA THR A 34 11.91 -0.46 9.97
C THR A 34 10.76 -0.65 8.98
N VAL A 35 9.58 -0.27 9.42
CA VAL A 35 8.31 -0.58 8.73
C VAL A 35 7.84 0.61 7.90
N ALA A 36 7.56 0.37 6.62
CA ALA A 36 6.86 1.31 5.75
C ALA A 36 5.42 0.85 5.50
N LEU A 37 4.52 1.80 5.28
CA LEU A 37 3.18 1.54 4.73
C LEU A 37 3.23 1.64 3.22
N VAL A 38 2.57 0.70 2.55
CA VAL A 38 2.31 0.74 1.11
C VAL A 38 0.84 0.44 0.91
N THR A 39 0.10 1.36 0.31
CA THR A 39 -1.35 1.20 0.14
C THR A 39 -1.77 1.27 -1.33
N GLY A 40 -2.59 0.32 -1.75
CA GLY A 40 -3.27 0.32 -3.05
C GLY A 40 -4.55 1.16 -3.07
N ALA A 41 -4.88 1.83 -1.98
CA ALA A 41 -6.11 2.61 -1.83
C ALA A 41 -6.10 3.99 -2.52
N GLY A 42 -5.05 4.35 -3.25
CA GLY A 42 -4.96 5.63 -3.95
C GLY A 42 -4.71 6.82 -3.03
N VAL A 43 -4.01 6.63 -1.91
CA VAL A 43 -3.63 7.71 -0.98
C VAL A 43 -2.48 8.52 -1.56
N TYR A 44 -2.58 9.85 -1.47
CA TYR A 44 -1.57 10.78 -1.95
C TYR A 44 -1.58 12.07 -1.11
N ARG A 45 -0.51 12.89 -1.18
CA ARG A 45 -0.50 14.22 -0.56
C ARG A 45 -1.28 15.20 -1.43
N LYS A 46 -2.08 16.07 -0.84
CA LYS A 46 -2.84 17.11 -1.56
C LYS A 46 -1.98 18.02 -2.45
N THR A 47 -0.68 18.08 -2.18
CA THR A 47 0.31 18.80 -3.00
C THR A 47 0.75 18.05 -4.25
N ASP A 48 0.50 16.74 -4.31
CA ASP A 48 0.84 15.90 -5.46
C ASP A 48 -0.34 15.85 -6.44
N PRO A 49 -0.11 15.56 -7.72
CA PRO A 49 -1.18 15.28 -8.66
C PRO A 49 -2.01 14.08 -8.19
N PRO A 50 -3.36 14.16 -8.18
CA PRO A 50 -4.21 13.02 -7.84
C PRO A 50 -3.98 11.87 -8.82
N PHE A 51 -4.28 10.65 -8.38
CA PHE A 51 -4.28 9.50 -9.28
C PHE A 51 -5.43 9.60 -10.29
N ARG A 52 -5.18 9.17 -11.53
CA ARG A 52 -6.24 8.97 -12.50
C ARG A 52 -7.06 7.76 -12.09
N LEU A 53 -8.39 7.89 -12.07
CA LEU A 53 -9.30 6.82 -11.64
C LEU A 53 -9.27 5.57 -12.54
N SER A 54 -8.64 5.65 -13.69
CA SER A 54 -8.47 4.55 -14.63
C SER A 54 -7.06 4.56 -15.20
N GLY A 55 -6.41 3.40 -15.16
CA GLY A 55 -5.12 3.17 -15.82
C GLY A 55 -3.93 3.90 -15.21
N ASP A 56 -3.95 4.24 -13.93
CA ASP A 56 -2.79 4.84 -13.26
C ASP A 56 -1.91 3.76 -12.64
N SER A 57 -0.70 3.62 -13.18
CA SER A 57 0.32 2.70 -12.65
C SER A 57 1.43 3.44 -11.89
N SER A 58 1.28 4.74 -11.65
CA SER A 58 2.25 5.51 -10.88
C SER A 58 2.06 5.34 -9.37
N PHE A 59 3.03 5.83 -8.59
CA PHE A 59 2.94 5.88 -7.13
C PHE A 59 3.29 7.27 -6.61
N ARG A 60 2.97 7.54 -5.34
CA ARG A 60 3.31 8.76 -4.63
C ARG A 60 4.10 8.42 -3.38
N LEU A 61 5.12 9.21 -3.12
CA LEU A 61 5.89 9.12 -1.88
C LEU A 61 5.21 9.99 -0.81
N ILE A 62 5.04 9.42 0.36
CA ILE A 62 4.42 10.08 1.50
C ILE A 62 5.47 10.12 2.61
N PRO A 63 6.14 11.27 2.86
CA PRO A 63 7.02 11.42 4.01
C PRO A 63 6.30 11.12 5.31
N ASP A 64 6.96 10.47 6.26
CA ASP A 64 6.36 10.03 7.53
C ASP A 64 5.75 11.18 8.34
N GLY A 65 6.35 12.36 8.30
CA GLY A 65 5.83 13.57 8.98
C GLY A 65 4.67 14.27 8.27
N THR A 66 4.08 13.70 7.21
CA THR A 66 2.95 14.31 6.50
C THR A 66 1.71 14.33 7.40
N PRO A 67 1.11 15.49 7.70
CA PRO A 67 -0.14 15.56 8.46
C PRO A 67 -1.28 14.79 7.77
N GLU A 68 -2.13 14.13 8.56
CA GLU A 68 -3.26 13.35 8.01
C GLU A 68 -4.21 14.24 7.19
N GLU A 69 -4.43 15.49 7.60
CA GLU A 69 -5.22 16.48 6.89
C GLU A 69 -4.65 16.90 5.53
N ASP A 70 -3.36 16.66 5.29
CA ASP A 70 -2.71 16.91 4.00
C ASP A 70 -2.76 15.70 3.05
N LEU A 71 -3.32 14.60 3.51
CA LEU A 71 -3.54 13.42 2.69
C LEU A 71 -4.93 13.45 2.05
N ALA A 72 -5.05 12.80 0.91
CA ALA A 72 -6.29 12.62 0.17
C ALA A 72 -6.30 11.25 -0.52
N VAL A 73 -7.48 10.84 -0.99
CA VAL A 73 -7.68 9.60 -1.72
C VAL A 73 -8.24 9.87 -3.10
N SER A 74 -7.69 9.20 -4.11
CA SER A 74 -8.23 9.17 -5.45
C SER A 74 -8.28 7.71 -5.91
N HIS A 75 -9.46 7.08 -5.80
CA HIS A 75 -9.70 5.70 -6.19
C HIS A 75 -11.16 5.49 -6.58
N GLY A 76 -11.41 4.75 -7.67
CA GLY A 76 -12.76 4.50 -8.18
C GLY A 76 -13.28 3.07 -7.97
N GLY A 77 -12.48 2.18 -7.36
CA GLY A 77 -12.77 0.75 -7.28
C GLY A 77 -13.43 0.27 -5.99
N TYR A 78 -13.54 1.13 -4.97
CA TYR A 78 -14.16 0.79 -3.69
C TYR A 78 -14.94 1.97 -3.11
N ASP A 79 -15.75 1.69 -2.07
CA ASP A 79 -16.47 2.71 -1.32
C ASP A 79 -15.49 3.48 -0.41
N ASN A 80 -15.14 4.68 -0.79
CA ASN A 80 -14.13 5.49 -0.11
C ASN A 80 -14.70 6.44 0.97
N ARG A 81 -15.95 6.25 1.43
CA ARG A 81 -16.57 7.10 2.46
C ARG A 81 -15.82 7.04 3.78
N ASP A 82 -15.37 5.85 4.20
CA ASP A 82 -14.70 5.69 5.49
C ASP A 82 -13.29 6.24 5.45
N VAL A 83 -12.53 5.99 4.39
CA VAL A 83 -11.17 6.55 4.23
C VAL A 83 -11.19 8.07 4.07
N ASN A 84 -12.24 8.65 3.52
CA ASN A 84 -12.42 10.10 3.47
C ASN A 84 -12.77 10.72 4.84
N ARG A 85 -13.26 9.93 5.79
CA ARG A 85 -13.48 10.36 7.18
C ARG A 85 -12.22 10.20 8.02
N ASP A 86 -11.55 9.08 7.86
CA ASP A 86 -10.30 8.75 8.55
C ASP A 86 -9.37 8.00 7.60
N ILE A 87 -8.32 8.68 7.19
CA ILE A 87 -7.31 8.12 6.27
C ILE A 87 -6.70 6.82 6.82
N ASN A 88 -6.70 6.64 8.14
CA ASN A 88 -6.15 5.46 8.80
C ASN A 88 -6.95 4.18 8.51
N ALA A 89 -8.17 4.27 7.98
CA ALA A 89 -8.92 3.10 7.52
C ALA A 89 -8.18 2.30 6.44
N MET A 90 -7.41 2.99 5.58
CA MET A 90 -6.64 2.37 4.49
C MET A 90 -5.14 2.65 4.57
N PHE A 91 -4.73 3.63 5.37
CA PHE A 91 -3.34 4.03 5.55
C PHE A 91 -3.07 4.26 7.05
N PRO A 92 -2.88 3.17 7.85
CA PRO A 92 -2.90 3.22 9.31
C PRO A 92 -1.61 3.81 9.91
N LEU A 93 -1.28 5.05 9.52
CA LEU A 93 -0.07 5.75 9.94
C LEU A 93 -0.06 6.03 11.44
N ARG A 94 -1.23 6.41 11.99
CA ARG A 94 -1.38 6.66 13.43
C ARG A 94 -1.07 5.40 14.27
N ALA A 95 -1.57 4.24 13.82
CA ALA A 95 -1.27 2.97 14.51
C ALA A 95 0.22 2.62 14.41
N LEU A 96 0.84 2.84 13.24
CA LEU A 96 2.27 2.60 13.06
C LEU A 96 3.11 3.51 13.96
N HIS A 97 2.76 4.80 14.09
CA HIS A 97 3.41 5.72 15.01
C HIS A 97 3.28 5.29 16.49
N GLN A 98 2.11 4.78 16.89
CA GLN A 98 1.92 4.24 18.25
C GLN A 98 2.84 3.04 18.52
N LEU A 99 3.01 2.14 17.55
CA LEU A 99 3.94 1.03 17.65
C LEU A 99 5.40 1.52 17.72
N GLY A 100 5.76 2.54 16.96
CA GLY A 100 7.07 3.18 17.00
C GLY A 100 7.35 3.83 18.36
N GLN A 101 6.40 4.61 18.89
CA GLN A 101 6.50 5.24 20.21
C GLN A 101 6.63 4.22 21.35
N ALA A 102 5.97 3.06 21.19
CA ALA A 102 6.10 1.95 22.14
C ALA A 102 7.42 1.18 22.00
N GLY A 103 8.30 1.53 21.05
CA GLY A 103 9.56 0.84 20.80
C GLY A 103 9.40 -0.56 20.20
N LEU A 104 8.25 -0.86 19.63
CA LEU A 104 7.95 -2.17 19.04
C LEU A 104 8.45 -2.31 17.60
N VAL A 105 8.59 -1.18 16.88
CA VAL A 105 9.15 -1.11 15.53
C VAL A 105 9.86 0.23 15.34
N HIS A 106 10.65 0.36 14.28
CA HIS A 106 11.07 1.66 13.75
C HIS A 106 10.12 2.04 12.60
N VAL A 107 9.77 3.32 12.51
CA VAL A 107 8.94 3.84 11.42
C VAL A 107 9.85 4.27 10.27
N SER A 108 9.52 3.89 9.05
CA SER A 108 10.23 4.34 7.86
C SER A 108 10.02 5.84 7.64
N PRO A 109 11.04 6.60 7.21
CA PRO A 109 10.87 8.03 6.92
C PRO A 109 10.00 8.30 5.69
N VAL A 110 9.64 7.27 4.92
CA VAL A 110 8.79 7.39 3.74
C VAL A 110 7.86 6.19 3.60
N HIS A 111 6.67 6.46 3.14
CA HIS A 111 5.61 5.51 2.83
C HIS A 111 5.17 5.68 1.39
N VAL A 112 4.32 4.80 0.87
CA VAL A 112 3.90 4.83 -0.53
C VAL A 112 2.40 4.64 -0.67
N GLY A 113 1.79 5.50 -1.49
CA GLY A 113 0.46 5.28 -2.04
C GLY A 113 0.53 4.99 -3.54
N PHE A 114 -0.26 4.05 -4.00
CA PHE A 114 -0.49 3.78 -5.42
C PHE A 114 -1.95 3.42 -5.65
N MET A 115 -2.38 3.36 -6.89
CA MET A 115 -3.73 2.93 -7.22
C MET A 115 -3.70 1.47 -7.69
N GLY A 116 -4.29 0.57 -6.89
CA GLY A 116 -4.22 -0.88 -7.13
C GLY A 116 -5.13 -1.37 -8.26
N GLY A 117 -6.22 -0.67 -8.54
CA GLY A 117 -7.23 -1.08 -9.50
C GLY A 117 -7.10 -0.43 -10.88
N GLY A 118 -7.35 -1.19 -11.96
CA GLY A 118 -7.46 -0.66 -13.32
C GLY A 118 -6.17 -0.18 -13.98
N GLY A 119 -5.02 -0.42 -13.36
CA GLY A 119 -3.70 -0.13 -13.92
C GLY A 119 -3.23 -1.20 -14.91
N ASP A 120 -2.16 -0.89 -15.63
CA ASP A 120 -1.43 -1.88 -16.43
C ASP A 120 -0.67 -2.83 -15.49
N LEU A 121 -1.15 -4.05 -15.36
CA LEU A 121 -0.57 -5.07 -14.47
C LEU A 121 0.90 -5.36 -14.82
N LYS A 122 1.24 -5.40 -16.11
CA LYS A 122 2.62 -5.60 -16.55
C LYS A 122 3.50 -4.47 -16.06
N LYS A 123 3.09 -3.23 -16.26
CA LYS A 123 3.81 -2.06 -15.78
C LYS A 123 3.91 -2.02 -14.26
N LEU A 124 2.83 -2.35 -13.55
CA LEU A 124 2.84 -2.44 -12.09
C LEU A 124 3.87 -3.46 -11.60
N THR A 125 3.96 -4.63 -12.24
CA THR A 125 4.85 -5.72 -11.82
C THR A 125 6.30 -5.49 -12.24
N GLU A 126 6.54 -5.02 -13.46
CA GLU A 126 7.88 -4.95 -14.04
C GLU A 126 8.59 -3.61 -13.76
N GLU A 127 7.85 -2.53 -13.52
CA GLU A 127 8.40 -1.19 -13.33
C GLU A 127 8.04 -0.61 -11.95
N THR A 128 6.74 -0.49 -11.64
CA THR A 128 6.28 0.27 -10.47
C THR A 128 6.66 -0.42 -9.16
N ALA A 129 6.39 -1.71 -9.01
CA ALA A 129 6.71 -2.42 -7.78
C ALA A 129 8.23 -2.49 -7.52
N PRO A 130 9.10 -2.77 -8.51
CA PRO A 130 10.55 -2.66 -8.33
C PRO A 130 11.01 -1.26 -7.92
N ALA A 131 10.43 -0.19 -8.51
CA ALA A 131 10.76 1.18 -8.14
C ALA A 131 10.36 1.52 -6.70
N ILE A 132 9.16 1.09 -6.26
CA ILE A 132 8.71 1.23 -4.86
C ILE A 132 9.69 0.53 -3.91
N VAL A 133 10.09 -0.72 -4.24
CA VAL A 133 11.03 -1.49 -3.42
C VAL A 133 12.38 -0.79 -3.31
N SER A 134 12.90 -0.22 -4.42
CA SER A 134 14.16 0.53 -4.42
C SER A 134 14.11 1.71 -3.47
N VAL A 135 13.11 2.58 -3.61
CA VAL A 135 12.93 3.76 -2.77
C VAL A 135 12.80 3.41 -1.30
N LEU A 136 12.00 2.39 -0.96
CA LEU A 136 11.81 1.98 0.43
C LEU A 136 13.10 1.40 1.04
N ARG A 137 13.87 0.62 0.26
CA ARG A 137 15.17 0.11 0.72
C ARG A 137 16.19 1.23 0.93
N GLU A 138 16.25 2.19 0.02
CA GLU A 138 17.12 3.37 0.14
C GLU A 138 16.75 4.20 1.39
N ALA A 139 15.47 4.25 1.75
CA ALA A 139 14.98 4.86 2.97
C ALA A 139 15.23 4.02 4.24
N GLY A 140 15.83 2.83 4.11
CA GLY A 140 16.16 1.93 5.23
C GLY A 140 15.02 1.00 5.65
N ALA A 141 13.88 1.00 4.97
CA ALA A 141 12.80 0.06 5.27
C ALA A 141 13.21 -1.38 4.96
N ASN A 142 12.92 -2.28 5.89
CA ASN A 142 13.18 -3.71 5.76
C ASN A 142 11.92 -4.57 5.97
N ALA A 143 10.81 -3.92 6.24
CA ALA A 143 9.48 -4.54 6.31
C ALA A 143 8.43 -3.58 5.74
N VAL A 144 7.35 -4.13 5.21
CA VAL A 144 6.22 -3.37 4.64
C VAL A 144 4.92 -3.93 5.16
N VAL A 145 4.00 -3.05 5.50
CA VAL A 145 2.58 -3.38 5.67
C VAL A 145 1.86 -2.94 4.41
N LEU A 146 1.27 -3.93 3.72
CA LEU A 146 0.47 -3.69 2.52
C LEU A 146 -0.99 -3.57 2.90
N THR A 147 -1.64 -2.52 2.43
CA THR A 147 -3.09 -2.34 2.54
C THR A 147 -3.71 -2.16 1.16
N ALA A 148 -4.98 -2.51 1.05
CA ALA A 148 -5.74 -2.41 -0.20
C ALA A 148 -7.05 -1.65 0.05
N GLY A 149 -7.59 -1.06 -0.98
CA GLY A 149 -8.93 -0.47 -1.02
C GLY A 149 -9.96 -1.42 -1.63
#